data_b62e11cb148e3eb276047ebfb1e9975a
#
_entry.id   b62e11cb148e3eb276047ebfb1e9975a
#
_cell.length_a   1.000
_cell.length_b   1.000
_cell.length_c   1.000
_cell.angle_alpha   90.00
_cell.angle_beta   90.00
_cell.angle_gamma   90.00
#
_symmetry.space_group_name_H-M   'P 1'
#
loop_
_entity.id
_entity.type
_entity.pdbx_description
1 polymer ?
#
loop_
_entity_poly.entity_id
_entity_poly.type
_entity_poly.pdbx_seq_one_letter_code
_entity_poly.pdbx_strand_id
1 'polypeptide(L)'
;EGFNILRRIGRCLPQGYFVFTSNVDGQFQKAGFDSARISECHGSIHHLQCLSTCCDSIWPADDFLPEVDTEKCLLRSEFPRCPYCGNLARPNILMFGDWGWLDGRSDQQQQNLDDWLRRVERLLVIEIGAGSRIPTVRRLGESLPGQMIRINPTEPELGRNKGVSIASGGLEALRRIEAALNELAAEPGAAETCR
;
A
#
# COMPACT_ATOMS: atom_id res chain seq x y z
N GLU A 1 2.51 -14.13 5.25
CA GLU A 1 2.28 -14.12 6.71
C GLU A 1 2.14 -12.68 7.24
N GLY A 2 3.11 -11.77 7.00
CA GLY A 2 3.10 -10.40 7.51
C GLY A 2 1.82 -9.62 7.19
N PHE A 3 1.32 -9.71 5.96
CA PHE A 3 0.03 -9.12 5.58
C PHE A 3 -1.13 -9.64 6.44
N ASN A 4 -1.13 -10.94 6.78
CA ASN A 4 -2.17 -11.53 7.61
C ASN A 4 -2.12 -11.01 9.05
N ILE A 5 -0.92 -10.79 9.59
CA ILE A 5 -0.74 -10.18 10.91
C ILE A 5 -1.31 -8.76 10.91
N LEU A 6 -0.92 -7.93 9.97
CA LEU A 6 -1.44 -6.55 9.84
C LEU A 6 -2.96 -6.53 9.70
N ARG A 7 -3.52 -7.43 8.89
CA ARG A 7 -4.97 -7.50 8.69
C ARG A 7 -5.71 -7.91 9.97
N ARG A 8 -5.17 -8.86 10.75
CA ARG A 8 -5.75 -9.23 12.05
C ARG A 8 -5.74 -8.05 13.01
N ILE A 9 -4.59 -7.40 13.20
CA ILE A 9 -4.46 -6.21 14.05
C ILE A 9 -5.48 -5.14 13.61
N GLY A 10 -5.52 -4.81 12.31
CA GLY A 10 -6.39 -3.76 11.82
C GLY A 10 -7.88 -4.05 11.99
N ARG A 11 -8.31 -5.31 11.86
CA ARG A 11 -9.71 -5.70 12.05
C ARG A 11 -10.21 -5.56 13.48
N CYS A 12 -9.30 -5.60 14.45
CA CYS A 12 -9.62 -5.45 15.87
C CYS A 12 -9.78 -3.99 16.30
N LEU A 13 -9.44 -3.03 15.46
CA LEU A 13 -9.52 -1.62 15.79
C LEU A 13 -10.92 -1.04 15.46
N PRO A 14 -11.45 -0.07 16.26
CA PRO A 14 -12.79 0.46 16.06
C PRO A 14 -13.04 1.05 14.68
N GLN A 15 -12.06 1.73 14.09
CA GLN A 15 -12.12 2.30 12.74
C GLN A 15 -11.45 1.41 11.69
N GLY A 16 -11.01 0.21 12.09
CA GLY A 16 -10.29 -0.70 11.23
C GLY A 16 -8.91 -0.18 10.85
N TYR A 17 -8.58 -0.30 9.58
CA TYR A 17 -7.28 0.08 9.02
C TYR A 17 -7.44 0.84 7.71
N PHE A 18 -6.39 1.51 7.28
CA PHE A 18 -6.21 1.96 5.91
C PHE A 18 -4.75 1.69 5.48
N VAL A 19 -4.56 1.31 4.23
CA VAL A 19 -3.25 1.04 3.64
C VAL A 19 -2.88 2.17 2.70
N PHE A 20 -1.69 2.73 2.86
CA PHE A 20 -1.07 3.62 1.88
C PHE A 20 0.24 2.98 1.41
N THR A 21 0.37 2.74 0.13
CA THR A 21 1.53 2.03 -0.43
C THR A 21 2.03 2.65 -1.72
N SER A 22 3.35 2.63 -1.90
CA SER A 22 4.01 2.91 -3.18
C SER A 22 4.28 1.66 -4.01
N ASN A 23 3.97 0.47 -3.48
CA ASN A 23 4.04 -0.77 -4.23
C ASN A 23 2.90 -0.85 -5.25
N VAL A 24 3.20 -1.39 -6.43
CA VAL A 24 2.26 -1.46 -7.55
C VAL A 24 1.76 -2.88 -7.84
N ASP A 25 2.14 -3.85 -7.00
CA ASP A 25 2.03 -5.29 -7.23
C ASP A 25 0.73 -5.93 -6.72
N GLY A 26 -0.15 -5.17 -6.07
CA GLY A 26 -1.44 -5.62 -5.57
C GLY A 26 -1.37 -6.67 -4.45
N GLN A 27 -0.26 -6.77 -3.71
CA GLN A 27 -0.11 -7.79 -2.65
C GLN A 27 -1.08 -7.61 -1.49
N PHE A 28 -1.50 -6.39 -1.18
CA PHE A 28 -2.51 -6.15 -0.16
C PHE A 28 -3.87 -6.71 -0.57
N GLN A 29 -4.29 -6.47 -1.81
CA GLN A 29 -5.53 -7.03 -2.37
C GLN A 29 -5.48 -8.57 -2.36
N LYS A 30 -4.37 -9.17 -2.83
CA LYS A 30 -4.14 -10.63 -2.79
C LYS A 30 -4.19 -11.21 -1.37
N ALA A 31 -3.77 -10.44 -0.38
CA ALA A 31 -3.84 -10.83 1.04
C ALA A 31 -5.24 -10.63 1.66
N GLY A 32 -6.22 -10.17 0.88
CA GLY A 32 -7.62 -10.01 1.31
C GLY A 32 -7.88 -8.75 2.13
N PHE A 33 -7.10 -7.69 1.91
CA PHE A 33 -7.44 -6.36 2.38
C PHE A 33 -8.58 -5.77 1.54
N ASP A 34 -9.41 -4.95 2.16
CA ASP A 34 -10.51 -4.26 1.47
C ASP A 34 -9.93 -3.23 0.47
N SER A 35 -10.24 -3.38 -0.80
CA SER A 35 -9.76 -2.49 -1.86
C SER A 35 -10.19 -1.03 -1.67
N ALA A 36 -11.34 -0.78 -1.01
CA ALA A 36 -11.78 0.57 -0.66
C ALA A 36 -10.93 1.23 0.43
N ARG A 37 -10.06 0.45 1.08
CA ARG A 37 -9.15 0.89 2.16
C ARG A 37 -7.67 0.77 1.77
N ILE A 38 -7.38 0.87 0.48
CA ILE A 38 -6.02 0.86 -0.06
C ILE A 38 -5.83 2.07 -0.97
N SER A 39 -4.76 2.83 -0.72
CA SER A 39 -4.26 3.87 -1.61
C SER A 39 -2.91 3.46 -2.19
N GLU A 40 -2.88 3.26 -3.50
CA GLU A 40 -1.70 2.92 -4.30
C GLU A 40 -1.18 4.20 -4.97
N CYS A 41 -0.35 4.95 -4.24
CA CYS A 41 0.04 6.30 -4.65
C CYS A 41 0.90 6.38 -5.92
N HIS A 42 1.43 5.27 -6.38
CA HIS A 42 2.16 5.16 -7.65
C HIS A 42 1.41 4.31 -8.68
N GLY A 43 0.10 4.09 -8.50
CA GLY A 43 -0.71 3.29 -9.40
C GLY A 43 -0.58 1.79 -9.20
N SER A 44 -0.90 0.99 -10.23
CA SER A 44 -0.96 -0.47 -10.14
C SER A 44 -0.67 -1.16 -11.47
N ILE A 45 0.01 -2.31 -11.43
CA ILE A 45 0.18 -3.20 -12.59
C ILE A 45 -1.13 -3.86 -13.02
N HIS A 46 -2.14 -3.89 -12.13
CA HIS A 46 -3.45 -4.50 -12.38
C HIS A 46 -4.45 -3.56 -13.07
N HIS A 47 -3.99 -2.39 -13.48
CA HIS A 47 -4.78 -1.43 -14.26
C HIS A 47 -3.98 -0.93 -15.45
N LEU A 48 -4.68 -0.65 -16.55
CA LEU A 48 -4.10 -0.14 -17.77
C LEU A 48 -4.62 1.27 -18.07
N GLN A 49 -3.84 2.03 -18.82
CA GLN A 49 -4.20 3.32 -19.44
C GLN A 49 -3.69 3.37 -20.88
N CYS A 50 -4.24 4.25 -21.68
CA CYS A 50 -3.73 4.51 -23.02
C CYS A 50 -2.33 5.15 -22.97
N LEU A 51 -1.37 4.62 -23.73
CA LEU A 51 -0.04 5.20 -23.82
C LEU A 51 -0.05 6.60 -24.45
N SER A 52 -0.97 6.84 -25.40
CA SER A 52 -1.14 8.12 -26.10
C SER A 52 -2.11 9.07 -25.40
N THR A 53 -2.58 8.73 -24.19
CA THR A 53 -3.55 9.54 -23.41
C THR A 53 -4.74 10.04 -24.25
N CYS A 54 -5.33 9.16 -25.08
CA CYS A 54 -6.47 9.52 -25.93
C CYS A 54 -7.75 9.83 -25.14
N CYS A 55 -7.80 9.40 -23.89
CA CYS A 55 -8.88 9.60 -22.93
C CYS A 55 -8.34 9.45 -21.51
N ASP A 56 -9.12 9.85 -20.51
CA ASP A 56 -8.77 9.76 -19.08
C ASP A 56 -9.18 8.41 -18.47
N SER A 57 -9.45 7.40 -19.32
CA SER A 57 -9.91 6.10 -18.84
C SER A 57 -8.76 5.26 -18.31
N ILE A 58 -8.98 4.69 -17.12
CA ILE A 58 -8.17 3.65 -16.51
C ILE A 58 -9.07 2.41 -16.40
N TRP A 59 -8.59 1.24 -16.83
CA TRP A 59 -9.39 0.01 -16.85
C TRP A 59 -8.60 -1.17 -16.25
N PRO A 60 -9.29 -2.21 -15.72
CA PRO A 60 -8.63 -3.41 -15.19
C PRO A 60 -7.79 -4.11 -16.25
N ALA A 61 -6.69 -4.73 -15.80
CA ALA A 61 -5.81 -5.55 -16.65
C ALA A 61 -6.17 -7.04 -16.61
N ASP A 62 -7.32 -7.41 -16.08
CA ASP A 62 -7.71 -8.80 -15.79
C ASP A 62 -7.74 -9.68 -17.06
N ASP A 63 -8.10 -9.11 -18.20
CA ASP A 63 -8.14 -9.80 -19.48
C ASP A 63 -6.76 -9.90 -20.17
N PHE A 64 -5.75 -9.24 -19.63
CA PHE A 64 -4.40 -9.27 -20.17
C PHE A 64 -3.54 -10.29 -19.43
N LEU A 65 -3.32 -11.45 -20.05
CA LEU A 65 -2.45 -12.52 -19.54
C LEU A 65 -1.10 -12.46 -20.26
N PRO A 66 -0.07 -11.83 -19.71
CA PRO A 66 1.22 -11.69 -20.36
C PRO A 66 1.98 -13.03 -20.39
N GLU A 67 2.41 -13.44 -21.57
CA GLU A 67 3.43 -14.49 -21.71
C GLU A 67 4.81 -13.85 -21.60
N VAL A 68 5.58 -14.23 -20.59
CA VAL A 68 6.88 -13.61 -20.27
C VAL A 68 8.00 -14.63 -20.39
N ASP A 69 9.03 -14.29 -21.14
CA ASP A 69 10.33 -14.96 -21.08
C ASP A 69 11.06 -14.45 -19.83
N THR A 70 11.03 -15.24 -18.77
CA THR A 70 11.62 -14.86 -17.47
C THR A 70 13.14 -14.80 -17.50
N GLU A 71 13.79 -15.53 -18.40
CA GLU A 71 15.26 -15.50 -18.54
C GLU A 71 15.74 -14.21 -19.21
N LYS A 72 14.98 -13.74 -20.21
CA LYS A 72 15.33 -12.55 -20.99
C LYS A 72 14.58 -11.31 -20.53
N CYS A 73 13.66 -11.45 -19.59
CA CYS A 73 12.76 -10.37 -19.13
C CYS A 73 12.00 -9.70 -20.28
N LEU A 74 11.50 -10.50 -21.24
CA LEU A 74 10.82 -10.03 -22.44
C LEU A 74 9.37 -10.50 -22.46
N LEU A 75 8.45 -9.61 -22.85
CA LEU A 75 7.09 -9.98 -23.18
C LEU A 75 7.09 -10.74 -24.52
N ARG A 76 6.44 -11.91 -24.56
CA ARG A 76 6.28 -12.75 -25.77
C ARG A 76 4.90 -12.61 -26.40
N SER A 77 3.87 -12.35 -25.59
CA SER A 77 2.54 -12.06 -26.08
C SER A 77 2.47 -10.67 -26.74
N GLU A 78 1.39 -10.41 -27.47
CA GLU A 78 1.13 -9.07 -27.99
C GLU A 78 0.98 -8.05 -26.85
N PHE A 79 1.38 -6.81 -27.13
CA PHE A 79 1.18 -5.71 -26.18
C PHE A 79 -0.31 -5.39 -26.03
N PRO A 80 -0.76 -5.02 -24.84
CA PRO A 80 -2.15 -4.61 -24.62
C PRO A 80 -2.48 -3.36 -25.44
N ARG A 81 -3.72 -3.27 -25.87
CA ARG A 81 -4.20 -2.14 -26.68
C ARG A 81 -5.31 -1.38 -25.98
N CYS A 82 -5.36 -0.09 -26.26
CA CYS A 82 -6.41 0.78 -25.78
C CYS A 82 -7.75 0.41 -26.45
N PRO A 83 -8.81 0.15 -25.68
CA PRO A 83 -10.11 -0.23 -26.25
C PRO A 83 -10.81 0.94 -26.98
N TYR A 84 -10.35 2.16 -26.80
CA TYR A 84 -10.98 3.36 -27.38
C TYR A 84 -10.33 3.81 -28.69
N CYS A 85 -9.00 3.70 -28.82
CA CYS A 85 -8.29 4.18 -30.02
C CYS A 85 -7.44 3.13 -30.72
N GLY A 86 -7.32 1.92 -30.17
CA GLY A 86 -6.49 0.84 -30.72
C GLY A 86 -4.97 1.01 -30.55
N ASN A 87 -4.49 2.15 -30.03
CA ASN A 87 -3.08 2.36 -29.74
C ASN A 87 -2.61 1.48 -28.57
N LEU A 88 -1.29 1.46 -28.33
CA LEU A 88 -0.75 0.73 -27.20
C LEU A 88 -1.34 1.20 -25.87
N ALA A 89 -1.56 0.26 -24.98
CA ALA A 89 -1.83 0.51 -23.57
C ALA A 89 -0.61 0.18 -22.73
N ARG A 90 -0.54 0.77 -21.56
CA ARG A 90 0.51 0.51 -20.57
C ARG A 90 -0.08 0.33 -19.19
N PRO A 91 0.62 -0.30 -18.24
CA PRO A 91 0.22 -0.28 -16.84
C PRO A 91 0.04 1.16 -16.33
N ASN A 92 -1.02 1.37 -15.55
CA ASN A 92 -1.26 2.66 -14.89
C ASN A 92 -0.34 2.80 -13.68
N ILE A 93 0.95 3.04 -13.95
CA ILE A 93 2.01 3.22 -12.97
C ILE A 93 2.68 4.57 -13.22
N LEU A 94 2.88 5.34 -12.15
CA LEU A 94 3.64 6.59 -12.17
C LEU A 94 5.13 6.30 -12.34
N MET A 95 5.69 6.73 -13.45
CA MET A 95 7.13 6.64 -13.73
C MET A 95 7.82 8.00 -13.51
N PHE A 96 9.15 8.00 -13.41
CA PHE A 96 9.92 9.23 -13.29
C PHE A 96 9.74 10.11 -14.54
N GLY A 97 9.36 11.38 -14.35
CA GLY A 97 9.14 12.33 -15.45
C GLY A 97 7.91 11.98 -16.32
N ASP A 98 6.96 11.26 -15.79
CA ASP A 98 5.77 10.78 -16.50
C ASP A 98 4.65 11.81 -16.52
N TRP A 99 4.62 12.62 -17.56
CA TRP A 99 3.56 13.62 -17.78
C TRP A 99 2.26 13.03 -18.36
N GLY A 100 2.29 11.78 -18.77
CA GLY A 100 1.13 11.07 -19.34
C GLY A 100 0.46 10.11 -18.37
N TRP A 101 0.86 10.10 -17.11
CA TRP A 101 0.20 9.26 -16.10
C TRP A 101 -1.18 9.82 -15.75
N LEU A 102 -2.17 8.93 -15.70
CA LEU A 102 -3.53 9.26 -15.27
C LEU A 102 -3.68 8.95 -13.78
N ASP A 103 -3.93 9.96 -12.97
CA ASP A 103 -3.99 9.90 -11.52
C ASP A 103 -5.40 9.63 -10.95
N GLY A 104 -6.44 9.70 -11.77
CA GLY A 104 -7.83 9.68 -11.32
C GLY A 104 -8.19 8.52 -10.37
N ARG A 105 -7.59 7.33 -10.56
CA ARG A 105 -7.76 6.20 -9.64
C ARG A 105 -7.07 6.43 -8.31
N SER A 106 -5.84 6.90 -8.33
CA SER A 106 -5.06 7.17 -7.12
C SER A 106 -5.62 8.36 -6.34
N ASP A 107 -6.13 9.37 -7.02
CA ASP A 107 -6.81 10.51 -6.40
C ASP A 107 -8.09 10.09 -5.67
N GLN A 108 -8.90 9.22 -6.29
CA GLN A 108 -10.08 8.67 -5.62
C GLN A 108 -9.70 7.86 -4.36
N GLN A 109 -8.62 7.08 -4.44
CA GLN A 109 -8.11 6.33 -3.29
C GLN A 109 -7.57 7.25 -2.19
N GLN A 110 -6.92 8.35 -2.57
CA GLN A 110 -6.46 9.36 -1.63
C GLN A 110 -7.64 10.04 -0.91
N GLN A 111 -8.71 10.38 -1.65
CA GLN A 111 -9.94 10.91 -1.04
C GLN A 111 -10.54 9.94 -0.01
N ASN A 112 -10.57 8.65 -0.33
CA ASN A 112 -11.05 7.63 0.61
C ASN A 112 -10.19 7.57 1.89
N LEU A 113 -8.85 7.71 1.76
CA LEU A 113 -7.94 7.81 2.90
C LEU A 113 -8.25 9.05 3.75
N ASP A 114 -8.40 10.21 3.11
CA ASP A 114 -8.67 11.46 3.79
C ASP A 114 -10.01 11.42 4.54
N ASP A 115 -11.04 10.82 3.93
CA ASP A 115 -12.36 10.62 4.56
C ASP A 115 -12.29 9.65 5.74
N TRP A 116 -11.47 8.61 5.65
CA TRP A 116 -11.24 7.69 6.76
C TRP A 116 -10.51 8.38 7.90
N LEU A 117 -9.44 9.13 7.61
CA LEU A 117 -8.63 9.86 8.60
C LEU A 117 -9.47 10.86 9.42
N ARG A 118 -10.45 11.53 8.80
CA ARG A 118 -11.35 12.46 9.53
C ARG A 118 -12.19 11.79 10.61
N ARG A 119 -12.37 10.47 10.55
CA ARG A 119 -13.16 9.68 11.52
C ARG A 119 -12.29 9.00 12.58
N VAL A 120 -10.97 9.05 12.43
CA VAL A 120 -10.04 8.40 13.35
C VAL A 120 -9.64 9.35 14.47
N GLU A 121 -10.04 9.02 15.70
CA GLU A 121 -9.70 9.81 16.89
C GLU A 121 -8.27 9.50 17.40
N ARG A 122 -7.85 8.25 17.28
CA ARG A 122 -6.53 7.77 17.74
C ARG A 122 -5.84 7.01 16.61
N LEU A 123 -4.86 7.65 16.00
CA LEU A 123 -4.12 7.09 14.88
C LEU A 123 -2.83 6.42 15.34
N LEU A 124 -2.60 5.19 14.86
CA LEU A 124 -1.31 4.54 14.87
C LEU A 124 -0.84 4.32 13.43
N VAL A 125 0.33 4.81 13.10
CA VAL A 125 0.99 4.59 11.81
C VAL A 125 1.99 3.45 11.97
N ILE A 126 1.86 2.39 11.17
CA ILE A 126 2.85 1.32 11.07
C ILE A 126 3.52 1.46 9.70
N GLU A 127 4.72 2.02 9.67
CA GLU A 127 5.51 2.21 8.46
C GLU A 127 6.49 1.06 8.30
N ILE A 128 6.49 0.41 7.11
CA ILE A 128 7.32 -0.77 6.85
C ILE A 128 8.09 -0.57 5.55
N GLY A 129 9.41 -0.56 5.63
CA GLY A 129 10.30 -0.54 4.47
C GLY A 129 10.33 0.76 3.67
N ALA A 130 9.70 1.84 4.16
CA ALA A 130 9.72 3.11 3.45
C ALA A 130 11.13 3.74 3.49
N GLY A 131 11.69 3.98 2.31
CA GLY A 131 13.01 4.58 2.14
C GLY A 131 13.00 6.10 2.07
N SER A 132 14.17 6.71 2.16
CA SER A 132 14.38 8.15 2.04
C SER A 132 14.56 8.63 0.59
N ARG A 133 14.92 7.75 -0.35
CA ARG A 133 15.20 8.11 -1.76
C ARG A 133 13.93 8.49 -2.53
N ILE A 134 12.84 7.74 -2.32
CA ILE A 134 11.50 8.05 -2.84
C ILE A 134 10.58 8.19 -1.62
N PRO A 135 10.56 9.36 -0.99
CA PRO A 135 10.04 9.50 0.36
C PRO A 135 8.52 9.67 0.44
N THR A 136 7.76 9.31 -0.59
CA THR A 136 6.30 9.52 -0.65
C THR A 136 5.59 8.92 0.56
N VAL A 137 5.82 7.63 0.84
CA VAL A 137 5.22 6.93 2.00
C VAL A 137 5.72 7.54 3.31
N ARG A 138 7.04 7.76 3.43
CA ARG A 138 7.66 8.32 4.62
C ARG A 138 7.12 9.71 4.95
N ARG A 139 7.02 10.59 3.95
CA ARG A 139 6.49 11.96 4.13
C ARG A 139 5.03 11.95 4.59
N LEU A 140 4.20 11.09 4.01
CA LEU A 140 2.83 10.96 4.47
C LEU A 140 2.81 10.49 5.93
N GLY A 141 3.49 9.38 6.26
CA GLY A 141 3.53 8.88 7.63
C GLY A 141 3.98 9.92 8.64
N GLU A 142 5.02 10.69 8.31
CA GLU A 142 5.56 11.77 9.15
C GLU A 142 4.64 12.98 9.27
N SER A 143 3.78 13.24 8.30
CA SER A 143 2.81 14.35 8.33
C SER A 143 1.55 14.05 9.13
N LEU A 144 1.25 12.76 9.36
CA LEU A 144 0.04 12.35 10.06
C LEU A 144 0.16 12.56 11.58
N PRO A 145 -0.93 12.96 12.25
CA PRO A 145 -0.96 13.03 13.71
C PRO A 145 -0.98 11.61 14.30
N GLY A 146 -0.39 11.41 15.47
CA GLY A 146 -0.46 10.14 16.18
C GLY A 146 0.89 9.53 16.52
N GLN A 147 0.85 8.27 16.91
CA GLN A 147 2.05 7.48 17.22
C GLN A 147 2.51 6.74 15.96
N MET A 148 3.82 6.51 15.85
CA MET A 148 4.40 5.79 14.71
C MET A 148 5.23 4.59 15.19
N ILE A 149 5.09 3.47 14.49
CA ILE A 149 6.04 2.35 14.53
C ILE A 149 6.72 2.31 13.17
N ARG A 150 8.01 2.62 13.11
CA ARG A 150 8.80 2.51 11.89
C ARG A 150 9.62 1.23 11.91
N ILE A 151 9.40 0.38 10.92
CA ILE A 151 10.10 -0.89 10.74
C ILE A 151 10.94 -0.79 9.48
N ASN A 152 12.25 -0.70 9.64
CA ASN A 152 13.18 -0.63 8.51
C ASN A 152 14.55 -1.15 8.96
N PRO A 153 15.19 -2.09 8.24
CA PRO A 153 16.48 -2.64 8.64
C PRO A 153 17.65 -1.65 8.55
N THR A 154 17.53 -0.64 7.70
CA THR A 154 18.64 0.29 7.39
C THR A 154 18.36 1.75 7.71
N GLU A 155 17.09 2.16 7.72
CA GLU A 155 16.67 3.55 7.95
C GLU A 155 15.52 3.61 8.99
N PRO A 156 15.70 3.07 10.22
CA PRO A 156 14.61 2.98 11.19
C PRO A 156 14.36 4.29 11.95
N GLU A 157 15.28 5.28 11.88
CA GLU A 157 15.25 6.45 12.73
C GLU A 157 13.96 7.25 12.52
N LEU A 158 13.32 7.59 13.63
CA LEU A 158 12.21 8.54 13.72
C LEU A 158 12.77 9.93 14.03
N GLY A 159 12.63 10.88 13.13
CA GLY A 159 13.09 12.24 13.34
C GLY A 159 12.47 12.89 14.58
N ARG A 160 11.57 13.87 14.38
CA ARG A 160 10.85 14.54 15.49
C ARG A 160 9.56 13.84 15.92
N ASN A 161 9.20 12.76 15.26
CA ASN A 161 7.94 12.05 15.52
C ASN A 161 8.03 11.19 16.77
N LYS A 162 6.93 11.15 17.53
CA LYS A 162 6.80 10.26 18.69
C LYS A 162 6.49 8.85 18.21
N GLY A 163 7.24 7.87 18.72
CA GLY A 163 6.99 6.49 18.35
C GLY A 163 8.14 5.55 18.65
N VAL A 164 8.13 4.40 17.99
CA VAL A 164 9.09 3.32 18.14
C VAL A 164 9.79 3.03 16.83
N SER A 165 11.11 2.94 16.86
CA SER A 165 11.96 2.51 15.75
C SER A 165 12.36 1.05 15.92
N ILE A 166 12.16 0.23 14.88
CA ILE A 166 12.54 -1.19 14.89
C ILE A 166 13.47 -1.45 13.70
N ALA A 167 14.76 -1.64 13.99
CA ALA A 167 15.79 -2.00 13.01
C ALA A 167 15.72 -3.50 12.67
N SER A 168 14.72 -3.90 11.88
CA SER A 168 14.47 -5.32 11.53
C SER A 168 13.76 -5.44 10.19
N GLY A 169 13.74 -6.65 9.64
CA GLY A 169 12.88 -7.01 8.52
C GLY A 169 11.40 -6.97 8.89
N GLY A 170 10.53 -6.61 7.94
CA GLY A 170 9.11 -6.40 8.20
C GLY A 170 8.41 -7.61 8.82
N LEU A 171 8.63 -8.82 8.31
CA LEU A 171 7.98 -10.02 8.83
C LEU A 171 8.43 -10.37 10.26
N GLU A 172 9.72 -10.26 10.55
CA GLU A 172 10.28 -10.52 11.88
C GLU A 172 9.70 -9.55 12.91
N ALA A 173 9.71 -8.25 12.60
CA ALA A 173 9.14 -7.23 13.46
C ALA A 173 7.65 -7.46 13.73
N LEU A 174 6.87 -7.80 12.69
CA LEU A 174 5.44 -8.06 12.83
C LEU A 174 5.14 -9.30 13.69
N ARG A 175 5.94 -10.36 13.59
CA ARG A 175 5.82 -11.54 14.48
C ARG A 175 6.05 -11.17 15.94
N ARG A 176 7.04 -10.34 16.22
CA ARG A 176 7.34 -9.86 17.59
C ARG A 176 6.23 -8.95 18.12
N ILE A 177 5.68 -8.08 17.29
CA ILE A 177 4.52 -7.25 17.66
C ILE A 177 3.31 -8.13 17.98
N GLU A 178 3.02 -9.12 17.14
CA GLU A 178 1.89 -10.04 17.37
C GLU A 178 2.05 -10.85 18.65
N ALA A 179 3.26 -11.36 18.92
CA ALA A 179 3.55 -12.09 20.17
C ALA A 179 3.31 -11.19 21.40
N ALA A 180 3.83 -9.96 21.39
CA ALA A 180 3.63 -9.01 22.47
C ALA A 180 2.15 -8.64 22.69
N LEU A 181 1.37 -8.48 21.61
CA LEU A 181 -0.06 -8.23 21.71
C LEU A 181 -0.82 -9.41 22.32
N ASN A 182 -0.45 -10.65 21.97
CA ASN A 182 -1.04 -11.85 22.53
C ASN A 182 -0.72 -12.01 24.03
N GLU A 183 0.50 -11.69 24.44
CA GLU A 183 0.91 -11.68 25.86
C GLU A 183 0.09 -10.67 26.66
N LEU A 184 -0.04 -9.43 26.18
CA LEU A 184 -0.86 -8.39 26.80
C LEU A 184 -2.34 -8.78 26.90
N ALA A 185 -2.88 -9.46 25.90
CA ALA A 185 -4.26 -9.93 25.90
C ALA A 185 -4.51 -11.11 26.86
N ALA A 186 -3.46 -11.84 27.25
CA ALA A 186 -3.54 -12.95 28.19
C ALA A 186 -3.45 -12.51 29.67
N GLU A 187 -3.06 -11.26 29.94
CA GLU A 187 -3.01 -10.74 31.30
C GLU A 187 -4.41 -10.59 31.91
N PRO A 188 -4.62 -11.03 33.18
CA PRO A 188 -5.91 -10.89 33.85
C PRO A 188 -6.28 -9.42 34.05
N GLY A 189 -7.29 -8.93 33.32
CA GLY A 189 -7.75 -7.53 33.36
C GLY A 189 -7.63 -6.77 32.05
N ALA A 190 -7.03 -7.34 30.99
CA ALA A 190 -7.14 -6.80 29.64
C ALA A 190 -8.58 -6.96 29.16
N ALA A 191 -9.26 -5.85 28.96
CA ALA A 191 -10.65 -5.84 28.44
C ALA A 191 -10.73 -6.67 27.14
N GLU A 192 -11.86 -7.38 26.97
CA GLU A 192 -12.21 -8.17 25.78
C GLU A 192 -12.15 -7.32 24.50
N THR A 193 -10.95 -7.14 23.97
CA THR A 193 -10.71 -6.46 22.70
C THR A 193 -10.19 -7.48 21.72
N CYS A 194 -11.07 -8.00 20.90
CA CYS A 194 -10.84 -8.93 19.79
C CYS A 194 -11.16 -10.42 20.07
N ARG A 195 -12.41 -10.75 20.06
CA ARG A 195 -12.89 -12.09 19.64
C ARG A 195 -13.55 -12.03 18.29
#